data_1f7d369c8ab7c0cab2c76921222123e5
#
_entry.id   1f7d369c8ab7c0cab2c76921222123e5
#
_cell.length_a   1.000
_cell.length_b   1.000
_cell.length_c   1.000
_cell.angle_alpha   90.00
_cell.angle_beta   90.00
_cell.angle_gamma   90.00
#
_symmetry.space_group_name_H-M   'P 1'
#
loop_
_entity.id
_entity.type
_entity.pdbx_description
1 polymer ?
#
loop_
_entity_poly.entity_id
_entity_poly.type
_entity_poly.pdbx_seq_one_letter_code
_entity_poly.pdbx_strand_id
1 'polypeptide(L)'
;KPSDCTEEEYKSFYHRMFTDFEDPLFWIHLNVDYPFNLKGILYFPKIRQDFGTHEGQIKLFSGQVFVADNIKEVIPEFLLLLKGVIDCPDLPLNVSRSFLQNDGYVRKISAYITKKVADKLTELFTSQRETYQGYWNDIAPFIKYGCMKDQKFFDSVKKVLLLKTTDGSYLTFEEYKTRNEAKAPKKVFYTNDPKRQAASVAMYTQRGIDVAVMDSLIDVNFMSFM
;
A
#
# COMPACT_ATOMS: atom_id res chain seq x y z
N LYS A 1 -10.85 21.64 4.85
CA LYS A 1 -11.45 20.29 5.02
C LYS A 1 -11.24 19.51 3.73
N PRO A 2 -11.31 18.15 3.72
CA PRO A 2 -11.16 17.36 2.49
C PRO A 2 -12.12 17.81 1.38
N SER A 3 -13.35 18.19 1.75
CA SER A 3 -14.38 18.70 0.84
C SER A 3 -14.06 20.04 0.18
N ASP A 4 -13.08 20.76 0.73
CA ASP A 4 -12.77 22.13 0.34
C ASP A 4 -11.49 22.20 -0.52
N CYS A 5 -10.84 21.05 -0.76
CA CYS A 5 -9.59 20.94 -1.52
C CYS A 5 -9.82 20.26 -2.86
N THR A 6 -9.24 20.83 -3.91
CA THR A 6 -9.23 20.25 -5.25
C THR A 6 -8.07 19.26 -5.43
N GLU A 7 -8.13 18.45 -6.48
CA GLU A 7 -7.05 17.53 -6.84
C GLU A 7 -5.74 18.27 -7.13
N GLU A 8 -5.84 19.41 -7.81
CA GLU A 8 -4.70 20.26 -8.15
C GLU A 8 -4.02 20.83 -6.89
N GLU A 9 -4.79 21.17 -5.87
CA GLU A 9 -4.25 21.65 -4.60
C GLU A 9 -3.48 20.55 -3.86
N TYR A 10 -3.98 19.29 -3.87
CA TYR A 10 -3.26 18.16 -3.30
C TYR A 10 -1.94 17.89 -4.03
N LYS A 11 -1.95 17.89 -5.37
CA LYS A 11 -0.74 17.71 -6.18
C LYS A 11 0.25 18.86 -6.00
N SER A 12 -0.24 20.10 -6.02
CA SER A 12 0.59 21.29 -5.77
C SER A 12 1.24 21.26 -4.39
N PHE A 13 0.50 20.85 -3.36
CA PHE A 13 1.04 20.68 -2.02
C PHE A 13 2.10 19.57 -1.99
N TYR A 14 1.87 18.43 -2.67
CA TYR A 14 2.83 17.36 -2.78
C TYR A 14 4.17 17.84 -3.35
N HIS A 15 4.15 18.50 -4.50
CA HIS A 15 5.37 19.01 -5.15
C HIS A 15 6.05 20.12 -4.37
N ARG A 16 5.32 20.86 -3.55
CA ARG A 16 5.89 21.88 -2.65
C ARG A 16 6.63 21.26 -1.46
N MET A 17 6.13 20.12 -0.97
CA MET A 17 6.66 19.45 0.21
C MET A 17 7.75 18.44 -0.10
N PHE A 18 7.72 17.87 -1.30
CA PHE A 18 8.60 16.77 -1.71
C PHE A 18 9.20 17.07 -3.09
N THR A 19 10.47 16.69 -3.27
CA THR A 19 11.23 16.94 -4.52
C THR A 19 10.97 15.92 -5.62
N ASP A 20 9.76 15.39 -5.71
CA ASP A 20 9.37 14.46 -6.77
C ASP A 20 8.98 15.20 -8.04
N PHE A 21 9.32 14.62 -9.19
CA PHE A 21 8.95 15.14 -10.50
C PHE A 21 7.61 14.61 -11.00
N GLU A 22 7.13 13.49 -10.45
CA GLU A 22 5.87 12.86 -10.86
C GLU A 22 4.79 13.10 -9.81
N ASP A 23 3.54 13.16 -10.27
CA ASP A 23 2.38 13.24 -9.39
C ASP A 23 2.27 11.98 -8.53
N PRO A 24 1.72 12.09 -7.32
CA PRO A 24 1.38 10.91 -6.53
C PRO A 24 0.25 10.13 -7.21
N LEU A 25 0.22 8.81 -7.04
CA LEU A 25 -0.83 7.96 -7.58
C LEU A 25 -2.20 8.31 -6.99
N PHE A 26 -2.23 8.50 -5.69
CA PHE A 26 -3.38 8.94 -4.91
C PHE A 26 -2.93 9.39 -3.53
N TRP A 27 -3.89 9.90 -2.74
CA TRP A 27 -3.64 10.35 -1.36
C TRP A 27 -4.77 9.96 -0.43
N ILE A 28 -4.46 10.04 0.86
CA ILE A 28 -5.38 9.82 1.96
C ILE A 28 -5.37 11.06 2.83
N HIS A 29 -6.51 11.71 2.97
CA HIS A 29 -6.68 12.80 3.93
C HIS A 29 -7.03 12.21 5.30
N LEU A 30 -6.18 12.47 6.28
CA LEU A 30 -6.39 12.06 7.66
C LEU A 30 -7.03 13.21 8.44
N ASN A 31 -8.14 12.95 9.12
CA ASN A 31 -8.77 13.90 10.00
C ASN A 31 -9.57 13.15 11.06
N VAL A 32 -9.13 13.21 12.30
CA VAL A 32 -9.81 12.61 13.45
C VAL A 32 -9.61 13.51 14.67
N ASP A 33 -10.68 13.72 15.42
CA ASP A 33 -10.68 14.57 16.62
C ASP A 33 -10.82 13.75 17.91
N TYR A 34 -11.25 12.49 17.82
CA TYR A 34 -11.41 11.58 18.97
C TYR A 34 -11.11 10.13 18.53
N PRO A 35 -10.36 9.33 19.31
CA PRO A 35 -9.84 9.55 20.67
C PRO A 35 -8.52 10.32 20.75
N PHE A 36 -8.03 10.86 19.64
CA PHE A 36 -6.84 11.71 19.54
C PHE A 36 -7.04 12.71 18.38
N ASN A 37 -6.38 13.84 18.46
CA ASN A 37 -6.35 14.79 17.37
C ASN A 37 -5.26 14.42 16.38
N LEU A 38 -5.67 14.14 15.12
CA LEU A 38 -4.72 13.85 14.05
C LEU A 38 -5.25 14.41 12.74
N LYS A 39 -4.44 15.24 12.11
CA LYS A 39 -4.70 15.80 10.78
C LYS A 39 -3.51 15.53 9.89
N GLY A 40 -3.76 15.33 8.60
CA GLY A 40 -2.65 15.12 7.70
C GLY A 40 -3.06 14.62 6.33
N ILE A 41 -2.06 14.42 5.50
CA ILE A 41 -2.21 13.85 4.17
C ILE A 41 -1.08 12.83 3.97
N LEU A 42 -1.45 11.63 3.57
CA LEU A 42 -0.52 10.60 3.12
C LEU A 42 -0.64 10.45 1.60
N TYR A 43 0.48 10.44 0.93
CA TYR A 43 0.59 10.26 -0.51
C TYR A 43 1.22 8.92 -0.84
N PHE A 44 0.67 8.25 -1.84
CA PHE A 44 1.27 7.08 -2.47
C PHE A 44 2.08 7.55 -3.68
N PRO A 45 3.42 7.62 -3.59
CA PRO A 45 4.25 8.00 -4.70
C PRO A 45 4.28 6.90 -5.75
N LYS A 46 4.57 7.26 -6.99
CA LYS A 46 4.91 6.29 -8.02
C LYS A 46 6.32 5.79 -7.76
N ILE A 47 6.46 4.46 -7.62
CA ILE A 47 7.76 3.85 -7.38
C ILE A 47 8.45 3.62 -8.72
N ARG A 48 9.60 4.24 -8.91
CA ARG A 48 10.50 3.87 -10.02
C ARG A 48 11.26 2.62 -9.63
N GLN A 49 11.33 1.66 -10.54
CA GLN A 49 12.15 0.45 -10.37
C GLN A 49 13.66 0.71 -10.38
N ASP A 50 14.08 1.95 -10.59
CA ASP A 50 15.48 2.35 -10.50
C ASP A 50 15.91 2.30 -9.03
N PHE A 51 16.89 1.47 -8.74
CA PHE A 51 17.50 1.13 -7.46
C PHE A 51 18.09 2.32 -6.66
N GLY A 52 17.43 3.47 -6.68
CA GLY A 52 17.67 4.54 -5.74
C GLY A 52 16.91 4.24 -4.44
N THR A 53 17.53 4.50 -3.32
CA THR A 53 16.90 4.47 -2.00
C THR A 53 15.74 5.46 -1.96
N HIS A 54 14.57 5.04 -2.42
CA HIS A 54 13.34 5.79 -2.24
C HIS A 54 12.90 5.61 -0.78
N GLU A 55 13.54 6.40 0.08
CA GLU A 55 13.01 6.56 1.42
C GLU A 55 11.76 7.42 1.32
N GLY A 56 10.63 6.90 1.80
CA GLY A 56 9.45 7.69 2.02
C GLY A 56 9.78 8.81 3.00
N GLN A 57 8.99 9.86 2.99
CA GLN A 57 9.19 10.99 3.86
C GLN A 57 7.86 11.39 4.49
N ILE A 58 7.60 10.89 5.70
CA ILE A 58 6.44 11.31 6.48
C ILE A 58 6.91 12.26 7.57
N LYS A 59 6.56 13.55 7.40
CA LYS A 59 6.89 14.61 8.34
C LYS A 59 5.87 14.65 9.46
N LEU A 60 6.32 14.48 10.69
CA LEU A 60 5.49 14.57 11.87
C LEU A 60 5.59 15.95 12.53
N PHE A 61 4.43 16.51 12.82
CA PHE A 61 4.27 17.76 13.56
C PHE A 61 3.47 17.50 14.83
N SER A 62 3.62 18.35 15.82
CA SER A 62 2.77 18.42 17.01
C SER A 62 2.35 19.87 17.23
N GLY A 63 1.07 20.17 16.99
CA GLY A 63 0.55 21.52 17.04
C GLY A 63 1.24 22.48 16.07
N GLN A 64 1.47 22.04 14.83
CA GLN A 64 2.16 22.76 13.75
C GLN A 64 3.69 22.96 13.98
N VAL A 65 4.26 22.36 15.03
CA VAL A 65 5.71 22.37 15.27
C VAL A 65 6.30 21.07 14.74
N PHE A 66 7.32 21.17 13.88
CA PHE A 66 8.02 20.01 13.33
C PHE A 66 8.70 19.21 14.44
N VAL A 67 8.47 17.90 14.46
CA VAL A 67 9.03 16.97 15.44
C VAL A 67 10.15 16.13 14.83
N ALA A 68 9.85 15.41 13.77
CA ALA A 68 10.80 14.56 13.08
C ALA A 68 10.24 13.98 11.77
N ASP A 69 11.11 13.37 10.99
CA ASP A 69 10.75 12.57 9.82
C ASP A 69 10.72 11.08 10.17
N ASN A 70 9.82 10.33 9.52
CA ASN A 70 9.79 8.86 9.48
C ASN A 70 9.87 8.17 10.86
N ILE A 71 9.08 8.62 11.82
CA ILE A 71 9.04 8.01 13.15
C ILE A 71 8.38 6.63 13.06
N LYS A 72 9.20 5.57 13.10
CA LYS A 72 8.78 4.16 12.98
C LYS A 72 7.80 3.72 14.05
N GLU A 73 7.83 4.38 15.19
CA GLU A 73 6.93 4.12 16.32
C GLU A 73 5.49 4.55 16.00
N VAL A 74 5.32 5.62 15.24
CA VAL A 74 4.02 6.19 14.85
C VAL A 74 3.53 5.64 13.52
N ILE A 75 4.45 5.49 12.57
CA ILE A 75 4.15 5.05 11.21
C ILE A 75 4.52 3.56 11.07
N PRO A 76 3.59 2.68 10.72
CA PRO A 76 3.89 1.28 10.43
C PRO A 76 5.04 1.13 9.43
N GLU A 77 5.96 0.21 9.68
CA GLU A 77 7.16 0.02 8.88
C GLU A 77 6.87 -0.12 7.36
N PHE A 78 5.82 -0.84 7.01
CA PHE A 78 5.43 -1.05 5.62
C PHE A 78 4.88 0.22 4.93
N LEU A 79 4.53 1.26 5.69
CA LEU A 79 4.09 2.55 5.19
C LEU A 79 5.22 3.59 5.11
N LEU A 80 6.44 3.26 5.54
CA LEU A 80 7.58 4.19 5.54
C LEU A 80 8.03 4.61 4.14
N LEU A 81 7.56 3.94 3.08
CA LEU A 81 7.80 4.34 1.71
C LEU A 81 6.80 5.40 1.21
N LEU A 82 5.75 5.68 1.98
CA LEU A 82 4.81 6.77 1.68
C LEU A 82 5.46 8.13 1.96
N LYS A 83 4.87 9.16 1.35
CA LYS A 83 5.19 10.55 1.65
C LYS A 83 3.99 11.20 2.33
N GLY A 84 4.23 12.16 3.19
CA GLY A 84 3.10 12.77 3.87
C GLY A 84 3.50 13.80 4.92
N VAL A 85 2.44 14.44 5.42
CA VAL A 85 2.53 15.37 6.55
C VAL A 85 1.43 14.99 7.53
N ILE A 86 1.80 14.78 8.78
CA ILE A 86 0.88 14.44 9.87
C ILE A 86 1.11 15.42 11.01
N ASP A 87 0.04 16.02 11.48
CA ASP A 87 0.03 16.85 12.72
C ASP A 87 -0.80 16.14 13.78
N CYS A 88 -0.17 15.85 14.91
CA CYS A 88 -0.81 15.24 16.07
C CYS A 88 -0.44 16.01 17.34
N PRO A 89 -1.26 17.00 17.75
CA PRO A 89 -1.00 17.82 18.93
C PRO A 89 -0.91 17.03 20.24
N ASP A 90 -1.54 15.85 20.29
CA ASP A 90 -1.55 14.99 21.48
C ASP A 90 -0.22 14.23 21.69
N LEU A 91 0.68 14.30 20.71
CA LEU A 91 2.04 13.73 20.86
C LEU A 91 2.93 14.75 21.60
N PRO A 92 3.59 14.34 22.68
CA PRO A 92 4.48 15.24 23.42
C PRO A 92 5.72 15.61 22.60
N LEU A 93 6.10 16.90 22.63
CA LEU A 93 7.24 17.45 21.87
C LEU A 93 8.61 16.89 22.29
N ASN A 94 8.74 16.41 23.52
CA ASN A 94 10.00 15.93 24.11
C ASN A 94 10.02 14.40 24.20
N VAL A 95 9.89 13.70 23.07
CA VAL A 95 9.73 12.25 23.14
C VAL A 95 11.04 11.57 22.85
N SER A 96 11.60 10.90 23.85
CA SER A 96 12.61 9.87 23.61
C SER A 96 11.98 8.72 22.85
N ARG A 97 12.71 8.09 21.92
CA ARG A 97 12.22 6.91 21.16
C ARG A 97 11.66 5.80 22.07
N SER A 98 12.24 5.62 23.25
CA SER A 98 11.80 4.64 24.24
C SER A 98 10.41 4.93 24.83
N PHE A 99 10.02 6.20 24.93
CA PHE A 99 8.69 6.58 25.36
C PHE A 99 7.63 6.27 24.29
N LEU A 100 7.91 6.61 23.04
CA LEU A 100 6.99 6.35 21.91
C LEU A 100 6.69 4.85 21.72
N GLN A 101 7.68 3.97 21.96
CA GLN A 101 7.50 2.52 21.79
C GLN A 101 6.46 1.91 22.75
N ASN A 102 6.27 2.50 23.93
CA ASN A 102 5.41 1.97 24.98
C ASN A 102 4.08 2.72 25.12
N ASP A 103 3.86 3.77 24.33
CA ASP A 103 2.66 4.59 24.46
C ASP A 103 1.46 3.94 23.75
N GLY A 104 0.38 3.76 24.51
CA GLY A 104 -0.90 3.28 24.00
C GLY A 104 -1.52 4.21 22.94
N TYR A 105 -1.22 5.50 22.98
CA TYR A 105 -1.64 6.48 21.98
C TYR A 105 -0.98 6.23 20.62
N VAL A 106 0.33 6.04 20.62
CA VAL A 106 1.11 5.77 19.41
C VAL A 106 0.58 4.54 18.68
N ARG A 107 0.29 3.46 19.41
CA ARG A 107 -0.31 2.25 18.84
C ARG A 107 -1.70 2.50 18.24
N LYS A 108 -2.52 3.36 18.86
CA LYS A 108 -3.84 3.73 18.33
C LYS A 108 -3.72 4.56 17.05
N ILE A 109 -2.77 5.48 17.00
CA ILE A 109 -2.49 6.30 15.79
C ILE A 109 -2.03 5.40 14.65
N SER A 110 -1.06 4.52 14.90
CA SER A 110 -0.56 3.56 13.92
C SER A 110 -1.68 2.65 13.38
N ALA A 111 -2.53 2.11 14.25
CA ALA A 111 -3.66 1.30 13.86
C ALA A 111 -4.71 2.09 13.04
N TYR A 112 -4.94 3.34 13.38
CA TYR A 112 -5.83 4.23 12.63
C TYR A 112 -5.31 4.49 11.22
N ILE A 113 -4.01 4.82 11.09
CA ILE A 113 -3.37 5.04 9.80
C ILE A 113 -3.47 3.77 8.94
N THR A 114 -3.11 2.62 9.51
CA THR A 114 -3.21 1.31 8.84
C THR A 114 -4.62 1.06 8.32
N LYS A 115 -5.63 1.30 9.15
CA LYS A 115 -7.03 1.16 8.77
C LYS A 115 -7.40 2.11 7.62
N LYS A 116 -7.03 3.37 7.68
CA LYS A 116 -7.32 4.36 6.63
C LYS A 116 -6.67 3.98 5.29
N VAL A 117 -5.47 3.40 5.33
CA VAL A 117 -4.83 2.86 4.12
C VAL A 117 -5.64 1.69 3.56
N ALA A 118 -6.04 0.73 4.39
CA ALA A 118 -6.86 -0.40 3.96
C ALA A 118 -8.23 0.04 3.39
N ASP A 119 -8.88 1.00 4.07
CA ASP A 119 -10.16 1.58 3.62
C ASP A 119 -10.01 2.22 2.23
N LYS A 120 -8.94 3.01 2.01
CA LYS A 120 -8.68 3.67 0.72
C LYS A 120 -8.40 2.70 -0.41
N LEU A 121 -7.61 1.66 -0.14
CA LEU A 121 -7.35 0.59 -1.13
C LEU A 121 -8.65 -0.13 -1.52
N THR A 122 -9.51 -0.41 -0.55
CA THR A 122 -10.81 -1.05 -0.77
C THR A 122 -11.77 -0.13 -1.54
N GLU A 123 -11.78 1.16 -1.22
CA GLU A 123 -12.55 2.18 -1.94
C GLU A 123 -12.14 2.24 -3.41
N LEU A 124 -10.84 2.40 -3.68
CA LEU A 124 -10.30 2.46 -5.05
C LEU A 124 -10.63 1.18 -5.83
N PHE A 125 -10.45 0.02 -5.22
CA PHE A 125 -10.80 -1.25 -5.84
C PHE A 125 -12.28 -1.34 -6.20
N THR A 126 -13.16 -0.86 -5.34
CA THR A 126 -14.61 -1.00 -5.52
C THR A 126 -15.18 0.03 -6.49
N SER A 127 -14.72 1.28 -6.40
CA SER A 127 -15.27 2.40 -7.15
C SER A 127 -14.53 2.71 -8.45
N GLN A 128 -13.23 2.34 -8.54
CA GLN A 128 -12.34 2.70 -9.65
C GLN A 128 -11.41 1.52 -10.01
N ARG A 129 -11.99 0.37 -10.30
CA ARG A 129 -11.28 -0.90 -10.52
C ARG A 129 -10.13 -0.79 -11.53
N GLU A 130 -10.36 -0.15 -12.66
CA GLU A 130 -9.36 0.01 -13.72
C GLU A 130 -8.18 0.86 -13.26
N THR A 131 -8.45 1.97 -12.59
CA THR A 131 -7.43 2.83 -11.98
C THR A 131 -6.60 2.08 -10.95
N TYR A 132 -7.27 1.30 -10.08
CA TYR A 132 -6.59 0.47 -9.08
C TYR A 132 -5.68 -0.58 -9.73
N GLN A 133 -6.14 -1.24 -10.80
CA GLN A 133 -5.31 -2.18 -11.59
C GLN A 133 -4.10 -1.48 -12.20
N GLY A 134 -4.28 -0.26 -12.73
CA GLY A 134 -3.18 0.54 -13.25
C GLY A 134 -2.10 0.88 -12.23
N TYR A 135 -2.50 1.07 -10.96
CA TYR A 135 -1.58 1.34 -9.85
C TYR A 135 -0.93 0.06 -9.27
N TRP A 136 -1.47 -1.12 -9.60
CA TRP A 136 -1.11 -2.36 -8.91
C TRP A 136 0.39 -2.65 -8.90
N ASN A 137 1.09 -2.45 -10.01
CA ASN A 137 2.53 -2.71 -10.09
C ASN A 137 3.34 -1.83 -9.09
N ASP A 138 2.88 -0.60 -8.84
CA ASP A 138 3.54 0.33 -7.93
C ASP A 138 3.18 0.07 -6.46
N ILE A 139 1.91 -0.29 -6.17
CA ILE A 139 1.43 -0.45 -4.80
C ILE A 139 1.55 -1.87 -4.26
N ALA A 140 1.61 -2.89 -5.13
CA ALA A 140 1.65 -4.29 -4.71
C ALA A 140 2.81 -4.64 -3.75
N PRO A 141 4.05 -4.14 -3.93
CA PRO A 141 5.14 -4.42 -3.00
C PRO A 141 4.83 -3.98 -1.57
N PHE A 142 4.24 -2.78 -1.39
CA PHE A 142 3.83 -2.28 -0.06
C PHE A 142 2.73 -3.12 0.55
N ILE A 143 1.69 -3.39 -0.25
CA ILE A 143 0.53 -4.14 0.24
C ILE A 143 0.97 -5.54 0.65
N LYS A 144 1.75 -6.23 -0.18
CA LYS A 144 2.28 -7.56 0.11
C LYS A 144 3.16 -7.56 1.37
N TYR A 145 4.06 -6.58 1.50
CA TYR A 145 4.88 -6.43 2.69
C TYR A 145 4.05 -6.17 3.94
N GLY A 146 3.07 -5.27 3.85
CA GLY A 146 2.13 -4.99 4.93
C GLY A 146 1.33 -6.21 5.37
N CYS A 147 0.85 -7.01 4.42
CA CYS A 147 0.14 -8.25 4.70
C CYS A 147 0.99 -9.26 5.49
N MET A 148 2.28 -9.39 5.14
CA MET A 148 3.20 -10.26 5.85
C MET A 148 3.57 -9.76 7.25
N LYS A 149 3.50 -8.45 7.49
CA LYS A 149 3.87 -7.83 8.78
C LYS A 149 2.70 -7.63 9.73
N ASP A 150 1.49 -7.45 9.21
CA ASP A 150 0.29 -7.16 10.01
C ASP A 150 -0.90 -7.99 9.55
N GLN A 151 -1.29 -8.98 10.37
CA GLN A 151 -2.41 -9.87 10.08
C GLN A 151 -3.74 -9.11 9.97
N LYS A 152 -3.96 -8.04 10.75
CA LYS A 152 -5.20 -7.25 10.69
C LYS A 152 -5.27 -6.47 9.37
N PHE A 153 -4.12 -5.97 8.91
CA PHE A 153 -4.04 -5.34 7.59
C PHE A 153 -4.36 -6.36 6.49
N PHE A 154 -3.74 -7.54 6.53
CA PHE A 154 -4.05 -8.63 5.59
C PHE A 154 -5.55 -8.94 5.57
N ASP A 155 -6.17 -9.15 6.74
CA ASP A 155 -7.60 -9.45 6.82
C ASP A 155 -8.48 -8.35 6.22
N SER A 156 -8.03 -7.11 6.29
CA SER A 156 -8.74 -5.95 5.73
C SER A 156 -8.61 -5.84 4.21
N VAL A 157 -7.45 -6.24 3.63
CA VAL A 157 -7.17 -6.03 2.21
C VAL A 157 -7.18 -7.30 1.36
N LYS A 158 -7.27 -8.50 1.95
CA LYS A 158 -7.17 -9.79 1.23
C LYS A 158 -8.14 -9.93 0.05
N LYS A 159 -9.30 -9.28 0.10
CA LYS A 159 -10.30 -9.31 -0.98
C LYS A 159 -9.95 -8.42 -2.17
N VAL A 160 -9.02 -7.49 -1.99
CA VAL A 160 -8.61 -6.52 -3.02
C VAL A 160 -7.19 -6.78 -3.53
N LEU A 161 -6.53 -7.84 -3.04
CA LEU A 161 -5.24 -8.30 -3.56
C LEU A 161 -5.43 -8.83 -4.98
N LEU A 162 -4.55 -8.39 -5.89
CA LEU A 162 -4.60 -8.80 -7.28
C LEU A 162 -3.45 -9.74 -7.66
N LEU A 163 -3.77 -10.67 -8.53
CA LEU A 163 -2.84 -11.47 -9.31
C LEU A 163 -2.83 -10.92 -10.74
N LYS A 164 -1.67 -10.49 -11.24
CA LYS A 164 -1.49 -10.20 -12.65
C LYS A 164 -1.27 -11.52 -13.37
N THR A 165 -2.03 -11.79 -14.40
CA THR A 165 -1.89 -13.01 -15.20
C THR A 165 -1.04 -12.77 -16.46
N THR A 166 -0.57 -13.86 -17.08
CA THR A 166 0.31 -13.78 -18.26
C THR A 166 -0.37 -13.21 -19.50
N ASP A 167 -1.70 -13.15 -19.54
CA ASP A 167 -2.48 -12.45 -20.57
C ASP A 167 -2.65 -10.96 -20.30
N GLY A 168 -2.11 -10.45 -19.17
CA GLY A 168 -2.17 -9.06 -18.76
C GLY A 168 -3.41 -8.69 -17.93
N SER A 169 -4.30 -9.64 -17.66
CA SER A 169 -5.47 -9.41 -16.79
C SER A 169 -5.07 -9.29 -15.32
N TYR A 170 -5.92 -8.64 -14.52
CA TYR A 170 -5.79 -8.56 -13.06
C TYR A 170 -7.00 -9.21 -12.40
N LEU A 171 -6.75 -10.24 -11.61
CA LEU A 171 -7.77 -11.03 -10.91
C LEU A 171 -7.54 -10.97 -9.40
N THR A 172 -8.60 -10.91 -8.62
CA THR A 172 -8.49 -11.24 -7.20
C THR A 172 -8.24 -12.73 -7.02
N PHE A 173 -7.81 -13.15 -5.83
CA PHE A 173 -7.64 -14.58 -5.53
C PHE A 173 -8.95 -15.36 -5.69
N GLU A 174 -10.09 -14.78 -5.35
CA GLU A 174 -11.39 -15.43 -5.53
C GLU A 174 -11.80 -15.51 -7.02
N GLU A 175 -11.58 -14.46 -7.80
CA GLU A 175 -11.80 -14.47 -9.24
C GLU A 175 -10.90 -15.50 -9.93
N TYR A 176 -9.63 -15.58 -9.53
CA TYR A 176 -8.69 -16.58 -10.04
C TYR A 176 -9.16 -18.01 -9.73
N LYS A 177 -9.54 -18.27 -8.48
CA LYS A 177 -10.08 -19.58 -8.09
C LYS A 177 -11.32 -19.94 -8.91
N THR A 178 -12.28 -19.03 -9.00
CA THR A 178 -13.53 -19.26 -9.74
C THR A 178 -13.27 -19.59 -11.21
N ARG A 179 -12.36 -18.85 -11.87
CA ARG A 179 -12.00 -19.10 -13.29
C ARG A 179 -11.34 -20.45 -13.52
N ASN A 180 -10.54 -20.90 -12.56
CA ASN A 180 -9.75 -22.11 -12.69
C ASN A 180 -10.34 -23.34 -11.97
N GLU A 181 -11.47 -23.21 -11.24
CA GLU A 181 -12.02 -24.24 -10.37
C GLU A 181 -12.26 -25.58 -11.09
N ALA A 182 -12.85 -25.54 -12.30
CA ALA A 182 -13.15 -26.73 -13.08
C ALA A 182 -11.91 -27.48 -13.60
N LYS A 183 -10.76 -26.81 -13.72
CA LYS A 183 -9.54 -27.32 -14.36
C LYS A 183 -8.40 -27.58 -13.38
N ALA A 184 -8.33 -26.79 -12.33
CA ALA A 184 -7.23 -26.82 -11.38
C ALA A 184 -7.69 -26.38 -9.97
N PRO A 185 -8.60 -27.14 -9.33
CA PRO A 185 -9.18 -26.76 -8.04
C PRO A 185 -8.08 -26.59 -6.98
N LYS A 186 -8.24 -25.54 -6.16
CA LYS A 186 -7.37 -25.24 -5.01
C LYS A 186 -5.89 -25.01 -5.35
N LYS A 187 -5.56 -24.69 -6.60
CA LYS A 187 -4.17 -24.43 -7.02
C LYS A 187 -4.06 -23.04 -7.66
N VAL A 188 -2.93 -22.39 -7.41
CA VAL A 188 -2.51 -21.18 -8.11
C VAL A 188 -1.27 -21.52 -8.90
N PHE A 189 -1.34 -21.40 -10.24
CA PHE A 189 -0.20 -21.54 -11.11
C PHE A 189 0.44 -20.17 -11.31
N TYR A 190 1.76 -20.12 -11.20
CA TYR A 190 2.48 -18.87 -11.35
C TYR A 190 3.82 -19.07 -12.06
N THR A 191 4.35 -17.99 -12.59
CA THR A 191 5.68 -17.89 -13.18
C THR A 191 6.40 -16.67 -12.64
N ASN A 192 7.69 -16.78 -12.38
CA ASN A 192 8.55 -15.65 -12.03
C ASN A 192 9.28 -15.06 -13.25
N ASP A 193 9.27 -15.77 -14.37
CA ASP A 193 9.84 -15.32 -15.64
C ASP A 193 8.99 -15.85 -16.80
N PRO A 194 7.99 -15.10 -17.25
CA PRO A 194 7.11 -15.54 -18.33
C PRO A 194 7.83 -15.80 -19.65
N LYS A 195 8.93 -15.09 -19.90
CA LYS A 195 9.71 -15.27 -21.15
C LYS A 195 10.49 -16.56 -21.12
N ARG A 196 11.23 -16.81 -20.04
CA ARG A 196 12.05 -18.01 -19.87
C ARG A 196 11.18 -19.27 -19.76
N GLN A 197 10.00 -19.16 -19.15
CA GLN A 197 9.08 -20.27 -18.93
C GLN A 197 7.94 -20.32 -19.96
N ALA A 198 8.09 -19.66 -21.11
CA ALA A 198 7.04 -19.51 -22.12
C ALA A 198 6.38 -20.84 -22.55
N ALA A 199 7.17 -21.90 -22.72
CA ALA A 199 6.65 -23.22 -23.10
C ALA A 199 5.73 -23.79 -21.99
N SER A 200 6.13 -23.70 -20.73
CA SER A 200 5.32 -24.16 -19.59
C SER A 200 4.06 -23.32 -19.45
N VAL A 201 4.19 -21.99 -19.58
CA VAL A 201 3.04 -21.07 -19.55
C VAL A 201 2.05 -21.44 -20.64
N ALA A 202 2.53 -21.61 -21.90
CA ALA A 202 1.67 -21.99 -23.03
C ALA A 202 0.93 -23.33 -22.80
N MET A 203 1.57 -24.31 -22.18
CA MET A 203 0.96 -25.61 -21.88
C MET A 203 -0.25 -25.46 -20.93
N TYR A 204 -0.18 -24.58 -19.94
CA TYR A 204 -1.29 -24.33 -19.03
C TYR A 204 -2.38 -23.44 -19.64
N THR A 205 -1.99 -22.35 -20.31
CA THR A 205 -2.93 -21.41 -20.92
C THR A 205 -3.72 -22.03 -22.07
N GLN A 206 -3.13 -22.94 -22.88
CA GLN A 206 -3.84 -23.72 -23.90
C GLN A 206 -4.92 -24.64 -23.29
N ARG A 207 -4.74 -25.06 -22.05
CA ARG A 207 -5.76 -25.79 -21.28
C ARG A 207 -6.77 -24.86 -20.61
N GLY A 208 -6.63 -23.55 -20.83
CA GLY A 208 -7.47 -22.50 -20.26
C GLY A 208 -7.26 -22.34 -18.76
N ILE A 209 -6.06 -22.59 -18.26
CA ILE A 209 -5.66 -22.33 -16.88
C ILE A 209 -4.89 -21.01 -16.87
N ASP A 210 -5.32 -20.07 -16.03
CA ASP A 210 -4.63 -18.80 -15.85
C ASP A 210 -3.30 -19.04 -15.12
N VAL A 211 -2.24 -18.34 -15.55
CA VAL A 211 -0.93 -18.36 -14.90
C VAL A 211 -0.62 -16.97 -14.38
N ALA A 212 -0.43 -16.84 -13.07
CA ALA A 212 -0.08 -15.57 -12.44
C ALA A 212 1.40 -15.22 -12.66
N VAL A 213 1.70 -13.94 -12.77
CA VAL A 213 3.07 -13.41 -12.84
C VAL A 213 3.49 -12.97 -11.43
N MET A 214 4.56 -13.56 -10.94
CA MET A 214 5.15 -13.34 -9.62
C MET A 214 6.64 -13.07 -9.78
N ASP A 215 6.97 -11.94 -10.37
CA ASP A 215 8.32 -11.57 -10.82
C ASP A 215 9.06 -10.60 -9.90
N SER A 216 8.43 -10.13 -8.84
CA SER A 216 9.06 -9.26 -7.85
C SER A 216 9.75 -10.07 -6.74
N LEU A 217 10.80 -9.50 -6.13
CA LEU A 217 11.53 -10.15 -5.03
C LEU A 217 10.64 -10.47 -3.82
N ILE A 218 9.60 -9.68 -3.60
CA ILE A 218 8.68 -9.91 -2.47
C ILE A 218 7.74 -11.08 -2.70
N ASP A 219 7.49 -11.46 -3.95
CA ASP A 219 6.49 -12.47 -4.30
C ASP A 219 6.84 -13.85 -3.75
N VAL A 220 8.12 -14.21 -3.69
CA VAL A 220 8.56 -15.50 -3.13
C VAL A 220 8.13 -15.62 -1.67
N ASN A 221 8.37 -14.56 -0.88
CA ASN A 221 8.00 -14.54 0.53
C ASN A 221 6.47 -14.45 0.69
N PHE A 222 5.82 -13.67 -0.15
CA PHE A 222 4.38 -13.51 -0.13
C PHE A 222 3.65 -14.82 -0.47
N MET A 223 4.13 -15.58 -1.45
CA MET A 223 3.58 -16.90 -1.79
C MET A 223 3.72 -17.91 -0.63
N SER A 224 4.81 -17.82 0.13
CA SER A 224 5.00 -18.67 1.32
C SER A 224 4.09 -18.25 2.48
N PHE A 225 3.67 -16.99 2.52
CA PHE A 225 2.76 -16.46 3.52
C PHE A 225 1.29 -16.85 3.23
N MET A 226 0.90 -16.92 1.94
CA MET A 226 -0.46 -17.25 1.49
C MET A 226 -0.81 -18.72 1.66
#